data_3d8dead90d6fc8333e1deb28607576b5
#
_entry.id   3d8dead90d6fc8333e1deb28607576b5
#
_cell.length_a   1.000
_cell.length_b   1.000
_cell.length_c   1.000
_cell.angle_alpha   90.00
_cell.angle_beta   90.00
_cell.angle_gamma   90.00
#
_symmetry.space_group_name_H-M   'P 1'
#
loop_
_entity.id
_entity.type
_entity.pdbx_description
1 polymer ?
#
loop_
_entity_poly.entity_id
_entity_poly.type
_entity_poly.pdbx_seq_one_letter_code
_entity_poly.pdbx_strand_id
1 'polypeptide(L)'
;MEKISRNYHARLQEMCDCYMETDYRMEMEKMASVRSPDLEEDALKYLALSILYATTEKARKLSFKKKRGEPKVAVKAEEKMELPVPPGEIAEKIFEIMRSITHLEGEKGREPFSLGLRDGRMELSVKVEKEDDKESLKFSFPEL
;
A
#
# COMPACT_ATOMS: atom_id res chain seq x y z
N MET A 1 8.08 16.44 14.64
CA MET A 1 9.20 15.53 14.83
C MET A 1 9.37 14.63 13.66
N GLU A 2 10.50 14.69 13.08
CA GLU A 2 10.81 13.87 11.91
C GLU A 2 10.85 12.39 12.21
N LYS A 3 10.88 12.02 13.47
CA LYS A 3 10.96 10.63 13.85
C LYS A 3 9.78 9.81 13.39
N ILE A 4 8.62 10.45 13.28
CA ILE A 4 7.41 9.74 12.88
C ILE A 4 7.55 9.17 11.49
N SER A 5 8.02 9.99 10.54
CA SER A 5 8.12 9.51 9.16
C SER A 5 9.17 8.40 9.04
N ARG A 6 10.22 8.43 9.85
CA ARG A 6 11.22 7.39 9.80
C ARG A 6 10.69 6.04 10.27
N ASN A 7 9.63 6.06 11.07
CA ASN A 7 9.07 4.84 11.61
C ASN A 7 8.05 4.19 10.68
N TYR A 8 7.65 4.86 9.63
CA TYR A 8 6.62 4.30 8.74
C TYR A 8 7.04 2.98 8.14
N HIS A 9 8.28 2.89 7.68
CA HIS A 9 8.76 1.64 7.08
C HIS A 9 8.74 0.50 8.10
N ALA A 10 9.24 0.77 9.30
CA ALA A 10 9.25 -0.24 10.36
C ALA A 10 7.83 -0.61 10.78
N ARG A 11 6.95 0.37 10.89
CA ARG A 11 5.57 0.12 11.27
C ARG A 11 4.84 -0.69 10.21
N LEU A 12 5.12 -0.41 8.94
CA LEU A 12 4.53 -1.19 7.85
C LEU A 12 5.01 -2.64 7.93
N GLN A 13 6.30 -2.84 8.21
CA GLN A 13 6.86 -4.16 8.39
C GLN A 13 6.16 -4.91 9.52
N GLU A 14 5.92 -4.22 10.64
CA GLU A 14 5.22 -4.83 11.78
C GLU A 14 3.81 -5.22 11.41
N MET A 15 3.12 -4.39 10.63
CA MET A 15 1.76 -4.71 10.21
C MET A 15 1.74 -5.94 9.32
N CYS A 16 2.72 -6.05 8.42
CA CYS A 16 2.82 -7.24 7.57
C CYS A 16 3.02 -8.48 8.43
N ASP A 17 3.88 -8.39 9.44
CA ASP A 17 4.11 -9.53 10.34
C ASP A 17 2.86 -9.89 11.11
N CYS A 18 2.12 -8.88 11.59
CA CYS A 18 0.92 -9.11 12.39
C CYS A 18 -0.20 -9.77 11.62
N TYR A 19 -0.36 -9.41 10.37
CA TYR A 19 -1.51 -9.87 9.58
C TYR A 19 -1.19 -10.96 8.59
N MET A 20 0.00 -11.53 8.67
CA MET A 20 0.46 -12.49 7.68
C MET A 20 -0.43 -13.73 7.55
N GLU A 21 -1.07 -14.14 8.63
CA GLU A 21 -1.89 -15.36 8.63
C GLU A 21 -3.38 -15.06 8.65
N THR A 22 -3.78 -13.88 8.24
CA THR A 22 -5.20 -13.50 8.27
C THR A 22 -5.81 -13.61 6.88
N ASP A 23 -7.13 -13.45 6.83
CA ASP A 23 -7.84 -13.36 5.56
C ASP A 23 -7.75 -11.90 5.09
N TYR A 24 -6.82 -11.64 4.20
CA TYR A 24 -6.50 -10.27 3.81
C TYR A 24 -7.70 -9.53 3.23
N ARG A 25 -8.42 -10.21 2.34
CA ARG A 25 -9.54 -9.56 1.68
C ARG A 25 -10.67 -9.25 2.65
N MET A 26 -10.94 -10.17 3.57
CA MET A 26 -11.96 -9.94 4.58
C MET A 26 -11.58 -8.76 5.49
N GLU A 27 -10.31 -8.68 5.87
CA GLU A 27 -9.86 -7.56 6.70
C GLU A 27 -10.01 -6.24 5.97
N MET A 28 -9.68 -6.21 4.67
CA MET A 28 -9.85 -4.99 3.89
C MET A 28 -11.33 -4.60 3.78
N GLU A 29 -12.21 -5.58 3.65
CA GLU A 29 -13.64 -5.31 3.57
C GLU A 29 -14.16 -4.70 4.86
N LYS A 30 -13.68 -5.19 5.98
CA LYS A 30 -14.06 -4.61 7.28
C LYS A 30 -13.65 -3.15 7.37
N MET A 31 -12.49 -2.81 6.84
CA MET A 31 -11.98 -1.45 6.92
C MET A 31 -12.81 -0.47 6.08
N ALA A 32 -13.57 -0.98 5.13
CA ALA A 32 -14.42 -0.10 4.35
C ALA A 32 -15.59 0.45 5.19
N SER A 33 -15.99 -0.27 6.23
CA SER A 33 -17.14 0.12 7.02
C SER A 33 -16.83 0.43 8.48
N VAL A 34 -15.74 -0.12 9.01
CA VAL A 34 -15.38 0.09 10.42
C VAL A 34 -14.03 0.80 10.49
N ARG A 35 -14.01 1.97 11.10
CA ARG A 35 -12.78 2.74 11.22
C ARG A 35 -12.34 2.88 12.66
N SER A 36 -11.03 2.85 12.85
CA SER A 36 -10.47 3.18 14.13
C SER A 36 -10.26 4.69 14.20
N PRO A 37 -9.99 5.23 15.37
CA PRO A 37 -9.70 6.66 15.48
C PRO A 37 -8.30 7.03 14.99
N ASP A 38 -7.47 6.05 14.68
CA ASP A 38 -6.10 6.29 14.24
C ASP A 38 -6.00 6.09 12.73
N LEU A 39 -6.07 7.20 12.00
CA LEU A 39 -6.03 7.17 10.54
C LEU A 39 -4.71 6.60 10.01
N GLU A 40 -3.63 6.95 10.67
CA GLU A 40 -2.30 6.48 10.26
C GLU A 40 -2.19 4.97 10.40
N GLU A 41 -2.69 4.44 11.49
CA GLU A 41 -2.67 3.00 11.73
C GLU A 41 -3.53 2.28 10.70
N ASP A 42 -4.71 2.83 10.40
CA ASP A 42 -5.58 2.24 9.39
C ASP A 42 -4.91 2.21 8.03
N ALA A 43 -4.22 3.28 7.67
CA ALA A 43 -3.53 3.33 6.39
C ALA A 43 -2.41 2.29 6.31
N LEU A 44 -1.64 2.16 7.38
CA LEU A 44 -0.58 1.17 7.41
C LEU A 44 -1.14 -0.24 7.35
N LYS A 45 -2.24 -0.48 8.04
CA LYS A 45 -2.88 -1.78 8.00
C LYS A 45 -3.36 -2.12 6.59
N TYR A 46 -4.02 -1.18 5.93
CA TYR A 46 -4.51 -1.43 4.58
C TYR A 46 -3.36 -1.69 3.62
N LEU A 47 -2.29 -0.90 3.73
CA LEU A 47 -1.11 -1.12 2.90
C LEU A 47 -0.56 -2.53 3.09
N ALA A 48 -0.39 -2.94 4.34
CA ALA A 48 0.14 -4.26 4.63
C ALA A 48 -0.74 -5.35 4.06
N LEU A 49 -2.05 -5.24 4.26
CA LEU A 49 -2.97 -6.24 3.76
C LEU A 49 -2.94 -6.35 2.24
N SER A 50 -2.87 -5.22 1.55
CA SER A 50 -2.85 -5.23 0.09
C SER A 50 -1.56 -5.83 -0.43
N ILE A 51 -0.43 -5.53 0.20
CA ILE A 51 0.86 -6.10 -0.21
C ILE A 51 0.88 -7.61 0.04
N LEU A 52 0.39 -8.04 1.20
CA LEU A 52 0.32 -9.46 1.52
C LEU A 52 -0.58 -10.20 0.54
N TYR A 53 -1.71 -9.59 0.20
CA TYR A 53 -2.62 -10.20 -0.76
C TYR A 53 -1.95 -10.33 -2.13
N ALA A 54 -1.30 -9.28 -2.58
CA ALA A 54 -0.62 -9.31 -3.87
C ALA A 54 0.47 -10.38 -3.90
N THR A 55 1.22 -10.50 -2.82
CA THR A 55 2.27 -11.51 -2.73
C THR A 55 1.70 -12.92 -2.78
N THR A 56 0.60 -13.12 -2.05
CA THR A 56 -0.04 -14.43 -2.01
C THR A 56 -0.57 -14.84 -3.37
N GLU A 57 -1.09 -13.87 -4.13
CA GLU A 57 -1.63 -14.12 -5.47
C GLU A 57 -0.54 -14.13 -6.53
N LYS A 58 0.71 -13.95 -6.15
CA LYS A 58 1.85 -13.90 -7.07
C LYS A 58 1.67 -12.80 -8.10
N ALA A 59 1.21 -11.66 -7.64
CA ALA A 59 0.94 -10.53 -8.52
C ALA A 59 2.24 -9.87 -8.97
N ARG A 60 2.18 -9.25 -10.12
CA ARG A 60 3.28 -8.44 -10.63
C ARG A 60 3.16 -7.01 -10.18
N LYS A 61 1.94 -6.53 -10.01
CA LYS A 61 1.70 -5.13 -9.67
C LYS A 61 0.56 -4.99 -8.68
N LEU A 62 0.70 -3.99 -7.85
CA LEU A 62 -0.36 -3.52 -6.95
C LEU A 62 -0.46 -2.03 -7.19
N SER A 63 -1.63 -1.52 -7.55
CA SER A 63 -1.77 -0.10 -7.83
C SER A 63 -2.86 0.54 -7.00
N PHE A 64 -2.54 1.73 -6.53
CA PHE A 64 -3.48 2.62 -5.86
C PHE A 64 -3.65 3.83 -6.77
N LYS A 65 -4.88 4.16 -7.10
CA LYS A 65 -5.15 5.33 -7.94
C LYS A 65 -6.22 6.16 -7.28
N LYS A 66 -6.09 7.46 -7.43
CA LYS A 66 -7.11 8.39 -6.96
C LYS A 66 -7.35 9.38 -8.08
N LYS A 67 -8.59 9.44 -8.55
CA LYS A 67 -8.97 10.34 -9.60
C LYS A 67 -10.18 11.13 -9.12
N ARG A 68 -10.06 12.45 -9.08
CA ARG A 68 -11.12 13.33 -8.61
C ARG A 68 -11.59 12.92 -7.22
N GLY A 69 -10.66 12.54 -6.37
CA GLY A 69 -10.95 12.16 -5.01
C GLY A 69 -11.46 10.75 -4.81
N GLU A 70 -11.65 9.98 -5.88
CA GLU A 70 -12.14 8.61 -5.78
C GLU A 70 -11.02 7.61 -5.87
N PRO A 71 -10.79 6.84 -4.81
CA PRO A 71 -9.71 5.85 -4.83
C PRO A 71 -10.13 4.55 -5.49
N LYS A 72 -9.15 3.86 -6.07
CA LYS A 72 -9.30 2.51 -6.57
C LYS A 72 -8.03 1.75 -6.27
N VAL A 73 -8.17 0.48 -5.94
CA VAL A 73 -7.02 -0.36 -5.65
C VAL A 73 -7.17 -1.64 -6.43
N ALA A 74 -6.11 -2.05 -7.10
CA ALA A 74 -6.15 -3.24 -7.94
C ALA A 74 -4.84 -3.98 -7.89
N VAL A 75 -4.93 -5.29 -8.08
CA VAL A 75 -3.80 -6.20 -8.14
C VAL A 75 -3.79 -6.81 -9.52
N LYS A 76 -2.62 -6.89 -10.14
CA LYS A 76 -2.48 -7.52 -11.45
C LYS A 76 -1.61 -8.77 -11.32
N ALA A 77 -2.25 -9.92 -11.44
CA ALA A 77 -1.57 -11.21 -11.53
C ALA A 77 -1.77 -11.69 -12.94
N GLU A 78 -2.31 -12.87 -13.13
CA GLU A 78 -2.72 -13.29 -14.48
C GLU A 78 -3.89 -12.46 -14.95
N GLU A 79 -4.79 -12.16 -14.03
CA GLU A 79 -5.92 -11.29 -14.28
C GLU A 79 -5.88 -10.11 -13.34
N LYS A 80 -6.53 -9.03 -13.74
CA LYS A 80 -6.65 -7.87 -12.90
C LYS A 80 -7.78 -8.09 -11.90
N MET A 81 -7.48 -7.88 -10.63
CA MET A 81 -8.46 -8.02 -9.56
C MET A 81 -8.58 -6.73 -8.79
N GLU A 82 -9.80 -6.27 -8.58
CA GLU A 82 -10.03 -5.08 -7.77
C GLU A 82 -10.18 -5.46 -6.33
N LEU A 83 -9.63 -4.65 -5.45
CA LEU A 83 -9.69 -4.87 -4.02
C LEU A 83 -10.75 -3.97 -3.40
N PRO A 84 -11.23 -4.34 -2.20
CA PRO A 84 -12.16 -3.46 -1.50
C PRO A 84 -11.54 -2.09 -1.31
N VAL A 85 -12.27 -1.05 -1.67
CA VAL A 85 -11.75 0.31 -1.69
C VAL A 85 -11.77 0.89 -0.29
N PRO A 86 -10.63 1.46 0.18
CA PRO A 86 -10.62 2.10 1.49
C PRO A 86 -11.30 3.47 1.41
N PRO A 87 -11.75 3.99 2.56
CA PRO A 87 -12.25 5.37 2.56
C PRO A 87 -11.21 6.33 2.02
N GLY A 88 -11.68 7.43 1.44
CA GLY A 88 -10.78 8.39 0.81
C GLY A 88 -9.69 8.92 1.73
N GLU A 89 -10.02 9.14 3.00
CA GLU A 89 -9.04 9.60 3.98
C GLU A 89 -7.88 8.62 4.14
N ILE A 90 -8.21 7.34 4.17
CA ILE A 90 -7.20 6.29 4.30
C ILE A 90 -6.35 6.26 3.05
N ALA A 91 -6.97 6.35 1.88
CA ALA A 91 -6.23 6.36 0.63
C ALA A 91 -5.24 7.52 0.57
N GLU A 92 -5.68 8.71 0.96
CA GLU A 92 -4.79 9.87 0.98
C GLU A 92 -3.61 9.66 1.91
N LYS A 93 -3.89 9.08 3.07
CA LYS A 93 -2.83 8.82 4.04
C LYS A 93 -1.84 7.80 3.51
N ILE A 94 -2.32 6.82 2.75
CA ILE A 94 -1.44 5.83 2.14
C ILE A 94 -0.45 6.52 1.19
N PHE A 95 -0.93 7.45 0.35
CA PHE A 95 -0.04 8.18 -0.54
C PHE A 95 1.01 8.96 0.26
N GLU A 96 0.58 9.65 1.33
CA GLU A 96 1.52 10.39 2.17
C GLU A 96 2.59 9.48 2.77
N ILE A 97 2.16 8.36 3.31
CA ILE A 97 3.08 7.43 3.97
C ILE A 97 4.12 6.92 2.98
N MET A 98 3.68 6.52 1.81
CA MET A 98 4.63 5.97 0.84
C MET A 98 5.56 7.03 0.27
N ARG A 99 5.09 8.25 0.11
CA ARG A 99 5.97 9.33 -0.30
C ARG A 99 7.02 9.61 0.78
N SER A 100 6.62 9.51 2.03
CA SER A 100 7.54 9.72 3.14
C SER A 100 8.60 8.61 3.17
N ILE A 101 8.19 7.36 3.03
CA ILE A 101 9.12 6.24 3.07
C ILE A 101 10.13 6.29 1.93
N THR A 102 9.66 6.62 0.74
CA THR A 102 10.51 6.61 -0.46
C THR A 102 11.20 7.94 -0.71
N HIS A 103 10.82 8.98 0.02
CA HIS A 103 11.34 10.34 -0.18
C HIS A 103 11.03 10.88 -1.56
N LEU A 104 9.92 10.43 -2.15
CA LEU A 104 9.51 10.89 -3.47
C LEU A 104 8.49 12.00 -3.31
N GLU A 105 8.90 13.24 -3.56
CA GLU A 105 8.05 14.41 -3.35
C GLU A 105 7.62 15.10 -4.63
N GLY A 106 8.21 14.72 -5.75
CA GLY A 106 7.87 15.34 -7.02
C GLY A 106 6.63 14.74 -7.66
N GLU A 107 6.36 15.19 -8.88
CA GLU A 107 5.21 14.69 -9.62
C GLU A 107 5.38 13.27 -10.12
N LYS A 108 6.60 12.85 -10.31
CA LYS A 108 6.92 11.49 -10.73
C LYS A 108 8.18 11.03 -10.06
N GLY A 109 8.25 9.75 -9.74
CA GLY A 109 9.46 9.20 -9.18
C GLY A 109 9.35 7.70 -9.00
N ARG A 110 10.49 7.06 -8.84
CA ARG A 110 10.56 5.62 -8.62
C ARG A 110 11.69 5.32 -7.66
N GLU A 111 11.44 4.43 -6.71
CA GLU A 111 12.44 4.03 -5.74
C GLU A 111 12.31 2.56 -5.40
N PRO A 112 13.41 1.88 -5.09
CA PRO A 112 13.32 0.52 -4.56
C PRO A 112 12.78 0.55 -3.13
N PHE A 113 12.16 -0.55 -2.74
CA PHE A 113 11.54 -0.65 -1.43
C PHE A 113 11.56 -2.11 -1.00
N SER A 114 12.15 -2.39 0.16
CA SER A 114 12.30 -3.75 0.66
C SER A 114 11.38 -4.03 1.83
N LEU A 115 10.83 -5.24 1.84
CA LEU A 115 10.06 -5.72 2.98
C LEU A 115 10.46 -7.15 3.26
N GLY A 116 10.48 -7.51 4.55
CA GLY A 116 10.67 -8.89 4.93
C GLY A 116 9.32 -9.58 4.97
N LEU A 117 9.12 -10.56 4.11
CA LEU A 117 7.87 -11.30 4.06
C LEU A 117 8.17 -12.78 4.14
N ARG A 118 7.50 -13.44 5.09
CA ARG A 118 7.67 -14.87 5.30
C ARG A 118 9.13 -15.24 5.49
N ASP A 119 9.71 -15.97 4.55
CA ASP A 119 11.04 -16.54 4.71
C ASP A 119 12.16 -15.67 4.21
N GLY A 120 11.85 -14.51 3.69
CA GLY A 120 12.93 -13.73 3.12
C GLY A 120 12.55 -12.30 2.88
N ARG A 121 13.46 -11.60 2.25
CA ARG A 121 13.29 -10.21 1.93
C ARG A 121 12.82 -10.05 0.49
N MET A 122 11.83 -9.23 0.29
CA MET A 122 11.31 -8.96 -1.05
C MET A 122 11.69 -7.54 -1.45
N GLU A 123 12.26 -7.40 -2.64
CA GLU A 123 12.62 -6.10 -3.19
C GLU A 123 11.53 -5.66 -4.15
N LEU A 124 10.90 -4.57 -3.83
CA LEU A 124 9.83 -4.02 -4.65
C LEU A 124 10.32 -2.74 -5.30
N SER A 125 9.64 -2.32 -6.37
CA SER A 125 9.85 -1.00 -6.94
C SER A 125 8.57 -0.21 -6.74
N VAL A 126 8.70 1.00 -6.21
CA VAL A 126 7.56 1.87 -5.97
C VAL A 126 7.62 3.04 -6.91
N LYS A 127 6.54 3.29 -7.61
CA LYS A 127 6.45 4.41 -8.54
C LYS A 127 5.29 5.31 -8.14
N VAL A 128 5.55 6.61 -8.07
CA VAL A 128 4.50 7.58 -7.79
C VAL A 128 4.34 8.51 -8.97
N GLU A 129 3.10 8.91 -9.24
CA GLU A 129 2.79 9.89 -10.26
C GLU A 129 1.67 10.78 -9.76
N LYS A 130 1.77 12.06 -10.03
CA LYS A 130 0.73 13.01 -9.64
C LYS A 130 0.52 14.01 -10.75
N GLU A 131 -0.74 14.13 -11.17
CA GLU A 131 -1.18 15.14 -12.14
C GLU A 131 -2.42 15.80 -11.55
N ASP A 132 -2.74 16.95 -12.00
CA ASP A 132 -3.88 17.76 -11.53
C ASP A 132 -4.82 17.07 -10.53
N ASP A 133 -5.80 16.31 -11.04
CA ASP A 133 -6.77 15.67 -10.17
C ASP A 133 -6.56 14.16 -10.09
N LYS A 134 -5.36 13.69 -10.40
CA LYS A 134 -5.07 12.28 -10.52
C LYS A 134 -3.76 11.95 -9.82
N GLU A 135 -3.78 10.92 -9.00
CA GLU A 135 -2.58 10.49 -8.30
C GLU A 135 -2.51 8.96 -8.34
N SER A 136 -1.32 8.41 -8.56
CA SER A 136 -1.17 6.97 -8.56
C SER A 136 0.07 6.55 -7.81
N LEU A 137 -0.01 5.35 -7.26
CA LEU A 137 1.06 4.72 -6.52
C LEU A 137 1.08 3.27 -6.98
N LYS A 138 2.21 2.82 -7.50
CA LYS A 138 2.31 1.45 -8.03
C LYS A 138 3.47 0.73 -7.42
N PHE A 139 3.21 -0.48 -6.98
CA PHE A 139 4.24 -1.39 -6.50
C PHE A 139 4.46 -2.43 -7.58
N SER A 140 5.72 -2.64 -7.95
CA SER A 140 6.08 -3.72 -8.89
C SER A 140 6.80 -4.78 -8.10
N PHE A 141 6.36 -6.02 -8.26
CA PHE A 141 6.91 -7.15 -7.52
C PHE A 141 7.88 -7.92 -8.39
N PRO A 142 8.92 -8.50 -7.81
CA PRO A 142 9.85 -9.29 -8.61
C PRO A 142 9.19 -10.56 -9.13
N GLU A 143 9.69 -11.04 -10.26
CA GLU A 143 9.21 -12.30 -10.79
C GLU A 143 9.77 -13.44 -9.95
N LEU A 144 8.94 -14.46 -9.76
CA LEU A 144 9.34 -15.61 -8.99
C LEU A 144 9.72 -16.79 -9.88
#